data_c612fe86487d5c6120da0e6f740feb3a
#
_entry.id   c612fe86487d5c6120da0e6f740feb3a
#
_cell.length_a   1.000
_cell.length_b   1.000
_cell.length_c   1.000
_cell.angle_alpha   90.00
_cell.angle_beta   90.00
_cell.angle_gamma   90.00
#
_symmetry.space_group_name_H-M   'P 1'
#
loop_
_entity.id
_entity.type
_entity.pdbx_description
1 polymer ?
#
loop_
_entity_poly.entity_id
_entity_poly.type
_entity_poly.pdbx_seq_one_letter_code
_entity_poly.pdbx_strand_id
1 'polypeptide(L)'
;MFDRLPALRIFLAESRLGWVPFWLEEADYWYERHRHWAARLLDLKPLAQRPSDYVRQHIYFSVQHVERVAIELRQHVGVAHIMFATDFPHIECDWPNTRPFAERLFAGLPPDDAFSIAAGNTLEFFGLGDTPMGRRVRSAAPR
;
A
#
# COMPACT_ATOMS: atom_id res chain seq x y z
N MET A 1 -5.21 12.89 13.78
CA MET A 1 -6.23 12.71 12.73
C MET A 1 -6.84 11.31 12.81
N PHE A 2 -6.09 10.25 12.64
CA PHE A 2 -6.58 8.86 12.62
C PHE A 2 -7.23 8.42 13.93
N ASP A 3 -6.71 8.82 15.10
CA ASP A 3 -7.37 8.57 16.40
C ASP A 3 -8.79 9.13 16.50
N ARG A 4 -9.07 10.20 15.73
CA ARG A 4 -10.40 10.82 15.67
C ARG A 4 -11.28 10.25 14.57
N LEU A 5 -10.69 9.64 13.56
CA LEU A 5 -11.33 9.10 12.37
C LEU A 5 -10.76 7.71 12.07
N PRO A 6 -11.05 6.71 12.92
CA PRO A 6 -10.43 5.38 12.80
C PRO A 6 -10.83 4.62 11.54
N ALA A 7 -11.92 5.00 10.90
CA ALA A 7 -12.35 4.40 9.63
C ALA A 7 -11.76 5.11 8.39
N LEU A 8 -11.00 6.21 8.57
CA LEU A 8 -10.39 6.91 7.46
C LEU A 8 -9.30 6.05 6.82
N ARG A 9 -9.38 5.88 5.52
CA ARG A 9 -8.36 5.23 4.69
C ARG A 9 -7.91 6.20 3.61
N ILE A 10 -6.63 6.23 3.33
CA ILE A 10 -6.02 7.11 2.32
C ILE A 10 -5.28 6.25 1.31
N PHE A 11 -5.53 6.47 0.03
CA PHE A 11 -4.78 5.83 -1.04
C PHE A 11 -3.85 6.86 -1.68
N LEU A 12 -2.58 6.53 -1.68
CA LEU A 12 -1.54 7.32 -2.33
C LEU A 12 -1.32 6.73 -3.73
N ALA A 13 -2.05 7.26 -4.70
CA ALA A 13 -1.87 6.91 -6.11
C ALA A 13 -0.53 7.44 -6.62
N GLU A 14 0.09 6.72 -7.54
CA GLU A 14 1.37 7.08 -8.20
C GLU A 14 2.54 7.38 -7.22
N SER A 15 2.39 6.95 -5.96
CA SER A 15 3.34 7.30 -4.91
C SER A 15 4.65 6.50 -4.96
N ARG A 16 4.67 5.44 -5.77
CA ARG A 16 5.72 4.42 -5.72
C ARG A 16 5.77 3.72 -4.35
N LEU A 17 6.40 2.57 -4.29
CA LEU A 17 6.40 1.75 -3.08
C LEU A 17 7.80 1.59 -2.46
N GLY A 18 8.86 1.70 -3.26
CA GLY A 18 10.21 1.32 -2.86
C GLY A 18 10.79 2.10 -1.68
N TRP A 19 10.33 3.32 -1.43
CA TRP A 19 10.79 4.16 -0.32
C TRP A 19 10.09 3.85 1.01
N VAL A 20 8.93 3.22 0.97
CA VAL A 20 8.04 3.06 2.14
C VAL A 20 8.69 2.24 3.26
N PRO A 21 9.32 1.07 3.04
CA PRO A 21 9.95 0.30 4.10
C PRO A 21 10.97 1.12 4.90
N PHE A 22 11.88 1.80 4.22
CA PHE A 22 12.87 2.66 4.85
C PHE A 22 12.21 3.80 5.64
N TRP A 23 11.23 4.47 5.04
CA TRP A 23 10.53 5.58 5.69
C TRP A 23 9.79 5.17 6.96
N LEU A 24 9.21 3.96 6.99
CA LEU A 24 8.53 3.45 8.19
C LEU A 24 9.49 3.29 9.36
N GLU A 25 10.69 2.75 9.11
CA GLU A 25 11.74 2.63 10.12
C GLU A 25 12.22 4.01 10.61
N GLU A 26 12.50 4.92 9.69
CA GLU A 26 12.91 6.29 10.00
C GLU A 26 11.85 7.05 10.80
N ALA A 27 10.58 6.94 10.42
CA ALA A 27 9.48 7.62 11.11
C ALA A 27 9.38 7.17 12.58
N ASP A 28 9.47 5.87 12.83
CA ASP A 28 9.44 5.33 14.19
C ASP A 28 10.68 5.73 14.99
N TYR A 29 11.87 5.64 14.39
CA TYR A 29 13.13 6.03 15.01
C TYR A 29 13.12 7.51 15.45
N TRP A 30 12.75 8.41 14.53
CA TRP A 30 12.72 9.84 14.84
C TRP A 30 11.61 10.18 15.84
N TYR A 31 10.45 9.52 15.76
CA TYR A 31 9.38 9.71 16.75
C TYR A 31 9.86 9.35 18.15
N GLU A 32 10.42 8.16 18.34
CA GLU A 32 10.93 7.72 19.66
C GLU A 32 12.01 8.65 20.20
N ARG A 33 12.89 9.14 19.34
CA ARG A 33 13.99 10.00 19.73
C ARG A 33 13.56 11.40 20.13
N HIS A 34 12.47 11.90 19.55
CA HIS A 34 12.07 13.30 19.73
C HIS A 34 10.79 13.50 20.57
N ARG A 35 9.94 12.50 20.75
CA ARG A 35 8.65 12.66 21.43
C ARG A 35 8.72 13.30 22.81
N HIS A 36 9.77 13.03 23.59
CA HIS A 36 9.88 13.53 24.96
C HIS A 36 10.12 15.04 25.02
N TRP A 37 11.05 15.53 24.23
CA TRP A 37 11.32 16.97 24.21
C TRP A 37 10.27 17.74 23.39
N ALA A 38 9.74 17.16 22.33
CA ALA A 38 8.70 17.77 21.52
C ALA A 38 7.41 17.99 22.31
N ALA A 39 7.03 17.04 23.16
CA ALA A 39 5.91 17.20 24.08
C ALA A 39 6.11 18.38 25.03
N ARG A 40 7.33 18.53 25.55
CA ARG A 40 7.64 19.57 26.55
C ARG A 40 7.85 20.96 25.94
N LEU A 41 8.52 21.05 24.78
CA LEU A 41 8.92 22.33 24.20
C LEU A 41 7.95 22.86 23.14
N LEU A 42 7.21 21.97 22.47
CA LEU A 42 6.33 22.29 21.37
C LEU A 42 4.85 21.99 21.67
N ASP A 43 4.55 21.55 22.90
CA ASP A 43 3.19 21.11 23.30
C ASP A 43 2.56 20.07 22.34
N LEU A 44 3.41 19.23 21.74
CA LEU A 44 2.95 18.17 20.86
C LEU A 44 2.49 16.97 21.68
N LYS A 45 1.23 16.65 21.60
CA LYS A 45 0.68 15.45 22.27
C LYS A 45 1.34 14.21 21.69
N PRO A 46 1.81 13.27 22.54
CA PRO A 46 2.29 11.99 22.08
C PRO A 46 1.22 11.26 21.27
N LEU A 47 1.65 10.54 20.25
CA LEU A 47 0.77 9.65 19.46
C LEU A 47 0.34 8.47 20.33
N ALA A 48 -0.85 7.93 20.08
CA ALA A 48 -1.36 6.75 20.76
C ALA A 48 -0.62 5.47 20.35
N GLN A 49 -0.07 5.45 19.15
CA GLN A 49 0.70 4.34 18.57
C GLN A 49 1.87 4.87 17.74
N ARG A 50 2.74 3.99 17.24
CA ARG A 50 3.88 4.40 16.40
C ARG A 50 3.41 4.97 15.06
N PRO A 51 4.20 5.87 14.43
CA PRO A 51 3.92 6.34 13.08
C PRO A 51 3.68 5.21 12.07
N SER A 52 4.51 4.15 12.10
CA SER A 52 4.38 3.01 11.21
C SER A 52 3.07 2.24 11.41
N ASP A 53 2.53 2.17 12.63
CA ASP A 53 1.26 1.51 12.91
C ASP A 53 0.08 2.25 12.29
N TYR A 54 0.09 3.59 12.35
CA TYR A 54 -0.91 4.40 11.65
C TYR A 54 -0.87 4.18 10.14
N VAL A 55 0.33 4.12 9.57
CA VAL A 55 0.48 3.88 8.13
C VAL A 55 -0.08 2.53 7.75
N ARG A 56 0.28 1.47 8.48
CA ARG A 56 -0.20 0.10 8.23
C ARG A 56 -1.70 -0.10 8.49
N GLN A 57 -2.36 0.84 9.15
CA GLN A 57 -3.81 0.75 9.39
C GLN A 57 -4.61 1.58 8.41
N HIS A 58 -4.05 2.67 7.88
CA HIS A 58 -4.82 3.69 7.21
C HIS A 58 -4.35 4.03 5.79
N ILE A 59 -3.08 3.75 5.46
CA ILE A 59 -2.48 4.21 4.20
C ILE A 59 -2.30 3.04 3.25
N TYR A 60 -2.72 3.26 2.00
CA TYR A 60 -2.58 2.33 0.88
C TYR A 60 -1.70 2.96 -0.18
N PHE A 61 -0.93 2.15 -0.86
CA PHE A 61 0.07 2.59 -1.84
C PHE A 61 -0.17 1.93 -3.19
N SER A 62 0.11 2.66 -4.28
CA SER A 62 0.19 2.04 -5.59
C SER A 62 1.56 1.44 -5.84
N VAL A 63 1.59 0.29 -6.51
CA VAL A 63 2.77 -0.26 -7.16
C VAL A 63 2.57 -0.24 -8.67
N GLN A 64 3.56 0.25 -9.40
CA GLN A 64 3.52 0.38 -10.85
C GLN A 64 4.94 0.40 -11.43
N HIS A 65 5.08 0.23 -12.75
CA HIS A 65 6.36 0.28 -13.45
C HIS A 65 7.43 -0.68 -12.88
N VAL A 66 8.67 -0.23 -12.74
CA VAL A 66 9.86 -1.01 -12.41
C VAL A 66 10.07 -1.19 -10.90
N GLU A 67 9.09 -1.63 -10.16
CA GLU A 67 9.16 -1.71 -8.69
C GLU A 67 9.40 -3.14 -8.15
N ARG A 68 10.19 -3.95 -8.82
CA ARG A 68 10.48 -5.33 -8.39
C ARG A 68 11.03 -5.42 -6.97
N VAL A 69 11.97 -4.55 -6.60
CA VAL A 69 12.53 -4.50 -5.23
C VAL A 69 11.45 -4.17 -4.21
N ALA A 70 10.54 -3.24 -4.54
CA ALA A 70 9.43 -2.88 -3.68
C ALA A 70 8.50 -4.08 -3.42
N ILE A 71 8.22 -4.87 -4.45
CA ILE A 71 7.43 -6.10 -4.34
C ILE A 71 8.15 -7.16 -3.49
N GLU A 72 9.46 -7.26 -3.58
CA GLU A 72 10.26 -8.15 -2.71
C GLU A 72 10.16 -7.74 -1.24
N LEU A 73 10.09 -6.44 -0.97
CA LEU A 73 9.93 -5.87 0.38
C LEU A 73 8.47 -5.69 0.84
N ARG A 74 7.49 -6.20 0.10
CA ARG A 74 6.05 -5.99 0.34
C ARG A 74 5.59 -6.33 1.76
N GLN A 75 6.24 -7.30 2.41
CA GLN A 75 5.87 -7.69 3.78
C GLN A 75 6.17 -6.59 4.80
N HIS A 76 7.19 -5.75 4.55
CA HIS A 76 7.52 -4.61 5.41
C HIS A 76 6.47 -3.48 5.30
N VAL A 77 5.82 -3.35 4.16
CA VAL A 77 4.72 -2.39 3.94
C VAL A 77 3.40 -2.95 4.48
N GLY A 78 3.17 -4.23 4.24
CA GLY A 78 1.91 -4.93 4.46
C GLY A 78 1.21 -5.19 3.12
N VAL A 79 1.11 -6.46 2.73
CA VAL A 79 0.54 -6.89 1.43
C VAL A 79 -0.86 -6.32 1.19
N ALA A 80 -1.70 -6.27 2.24
CA ALA A 80 -3.06 -5.74 2.18
C ALA A 80 -3.16 -4.24 1.86
N HIS A 81 -2.05 -3.52 1.94
CA HIS A 81 -1.98 -2.07 1.69
C HIS A 81 -1.39 -1.68 0.34
N ILE A 82 -1.14 -2.65 -0.53
CA ILE A 82 -0.53 -2.44 -1.84
C ILE A 82 -1.56 -2.72 -2.94
N MET A 83 -1.71 -1.79 -3.86
CA MET A 83 -2.60 -1.92 -5.02
C MET A 83 -1.82 -1.72 -6.32
N PHE A 84 -1.99 -2.63 -7.27
CA PHE A 84 -1.38 -2.49 -8.59
C PHE A 84 -2.11 -1.43 -9.41
N ALA A 85 -1.34 -0.52 -10.00
CA ALA A 85 -1.83 0.52 -10.89
C ALA A 85 -1.12 0.45 -12.24
N THR A 86 -1.85 0.77 -13.31
CA THR A 86 -1.32 0.77 -14.69
C THR A 86 -1.01 2.17 -15.19
N ASP A 87 -1.59 3.17 -14.55
CA ASP A 87 -1.51 4.59 -14.95
C ASP A 87 -2.05 4.86 -16.37
N PHE A 88 -2.88 3.96 -16.90
CA PHE A 88 -3.48 4.17 -18.23
C PHE A 88 -4.53 5.31 -18.20
N PRO A 89 -4.52 6.22 -19.18
CA PRO A 89 -3.75 6.27 -20.44
C PRO A 89 -2.54 7.20 -20.43
N HIS A 90 -1.90 7.37 -19.29
CA HIS A 90 -0.75 8.25 -19.13
C HIS A 90 0.45 7.79 -19.97
N ILE A 91 1.38 8.71 -20.28
CA ILE A 91 2.54 8.40 -21.14
C ILE A 91 3.48 7.36 -20.54
N GLU A 92 3.51 7.23 -19.21
CA GLU A 92 4.34 6.25 -18.51
C GLU A 92 3.64 4.89 -18.34
N CYS A 93 2.39 4.71 -18.80
CA CYS A 93 1.68 3.46 -18.61
C CYS A 93 2.29 2.30 -19.39
N ASP A 94 2.12 1.09 -18.88
CA ASP A 94 2.63 -0.14 -19.52
C ASP A 94 1.78 -0.65 -20.70
N TRP A 95 0.71 0.04 -21.05
CA TRP A 95 -0.13 -0.37 -22.18
C TRP A 95 0.63 -0.23 -23.50
N PRO A 96 0.51 -1.21 -24.45
CA PRO A 96 -0.38 -2.37 -24.40
C PRO A 96 0.22 -3.61 -23.70
N ASN A 97 1.38 -3.49 -23.08
CA ASN A 97 2.14 -4.59 -22.49
C ASN A 97 1.87 -4.79 -20.99
N THR A 98 0.79 -4.23 -20.46
CA THR A 98 0.44 -4.27 -19.02
C THR A 98 0.42 -5.70 -18.47
N ARG A 99 -0.17 -6.66 -19.23
CA ARG A 99 -0.24 -8.05 -18.77
C ARG A 99 1.13 -8.73 -18.67
N PRO A 100 1.98 -8.74 -19.70
CA PRO A 100 3.34 -9.27 -19.59
C PRO A 100 4.16 -8.56 -18.51
N PHE A 101 3.94 -7.27 -18.29
CA PHE A 101 4.58 -6.53 -17.22
C PHE A 101 4.15 -7.05 -15.84
N ALA A 102 2.85 -7.16 -15.58
CA ALA A 102 2.32 -7.66 -14.32
C ALA A 102 2.78 -9.10 -14.04
N GLU A 103 2.79 -9.97 -15.06
CA GLU A 103 3.31 -11.34 -14.95
C GLU A 103 4.79 -11.37 -14.50
N ARG A 104 5.62 -10.47 -15.01
CA ARG A 104 7.02 -10.36 -14.57
C ARG A 104 7.13 -9.75 -13.18
N LEU A 105 6.34 -8.73 -12.87
CA LEU A 105 6.36 -8.05 -11.57
C LEU A 105 6.00 -9.03 -10.43
N PHE A 106 5.01 -9.87 -10.66
CA PHE A 106 4.49 -10.82 -9.66
C PHE A 106 5.14 -12.21 -9.75
N ALA A 107 6.09 -12.42 -10.67
CA ALA A 107 6.74 -13.71 -10.82
C ALA A 107 7.37 -14.20 -9.51
N GLY A 108 7.05 -15.44 -9.09
CA GLY A 108 7.59 -16.06 -7.88
C GLY A 108 6.95 -15.61 -6.57
N LEU A 109 5.90 -14.76 -6.60
CA LEU A 109 5.12 -14.48 -5.41
C LEU A 109 4.15 -15.62 -5.08
N PRO A 110 3.80 -15.77 -3.80
CA PRO A 110 2.64 -16.58 -3.42
C PRO A 110 1.40 -16.11 -4.20
N PRO A 111 0.58 -17.03 -4.73
CA PRO A 111 -0.61 -16.67 -5.52
C PRO A 111 -1.56 -15.71 -4.78
N ASP A 112 -1.72 -15.88 -3.49
CA ASP A 112 -2.59 -15.01 -2.67
C ASP A 112 -2.06 -13.59 -2.58
N ASP A 113 -0.73 -13.41 -2.42
CA ASP A 113 -0.09 -12.08 -2.41
C ASP A 113 -0.28 -11.41 -3.79
N ALA A 114 0.00 -12.16 -4.86
CA ALA A 114 -0.14 -11.64 -6.22
C ALA A 114 -1.59 -11.23 -6.52
N PHE A 115 -2.58 -12.05 -6.15
CA PHE A 115 -3.99 -11.72 -6.32
C PHE A 115 -4.40 -10.50 -5.48
N SER A 116 -3.99 -10.46 -4.21
CA SER A 116 -4.30 -9.35 -3.32
C SER A 116 -3.81 -8.02 -3.89
N ILE A 117 -2.55 -7.97 -4.32
CA ILE A 117 -1.94 -6.75 -4.88
C ILE A 117 -2.55 -6.40 -6.24
N ALA A 118 -2.74 -7.40 -7.12
CA ALA A 118 -3.24 -7.16 -8.48
C ALA A 118 -4.69 -6.69 -8.51
N ALA A 119 -5.53 -7.13 -7.57
CA ALA A 119 -6.97 -6.88 -7.63
C ALA A 119 -7.67 -6.86 -6.27
N GLY A 120 -7.37 -7.78 -5.36
CA GLY A 120 -8.11 -8.01 -4.13
C GLY A 120 -8.22 -6.74 -3.28
N ASN A 121 -7.09 -6.10 -3.01
CA ASN A 121 -7.02 -4.89 -2.18
C ASN A 121 -7.79 -3.72 -2.80
N THR A 122 -7.76 -3.57 -4.13
CA THR A 122 -8.53 -2.56 -4.85
C THR A 122 -10.04 -2.80 -4.71
N LEU A 123 -10.48 -4.05 -4.86
CA LEU A 123 -11.88 -4.41 -4.68
C LEU A 123 -12.38 -4.10 -3.27
N GLU A 124 -11.55 -4.35 -2.27
CA GLU A 124 -11.88 -4.09 -0.87
C GLU A 124 -11.87 -2.59 -0.56
N PHE A 125 -10.81 -1.90 -0.94
CA PHE A 125 -10.65 -0.46 -0.64
C PHE A 125 -11.78 0.37 -1.21
N PHE A 126 -12.18 0.11 -2.47
CA PHE A 126 -13.24 0.85 -3.16
C PHE A 126 -14.64 0.24 -2.99
N GLY A 127 -14.80 -0.83 -2.22
CA GLY A 127 -16.09 -1.49 -2.01
C GLY A 127 -16.68 -2.11 -3.28
N LEU A 128 -15.85 -2.56 -4.21
CA LEU A 128 -16.27 -3.06 -5.53
C LEU A 128 -16.56 -4.56 -5.57
N GLY A 129 -16.36 -5.28 -4.44
CA GLY A 129 -16.44 -6.74 -4.39
C GLY A 129 -17.78 -7.33 -4.82
N ASP A 130 -18.89 -6.62 -4.59
CA ASP A 130 -20.25 -7.08 -4.93
C ASP A 130 -20.75 -6.60 -6.30
N THR A 131 -19.94 -5.87 -7.04
CA THR A 131 -20.23 -5.52 -8.42
C THR A 131 -20.12 -6.76 -9.32
N PRO A 132 -20.76 -6.79 -10.51
CA PRO A 132 -20.61 -7.89 -11.46
C PRO A 132 -19.13 -8.17 -11.81
N MET A 133 -18.33 -7.11 -11.98
CA MET A 133 -16.90 -7.23 -12.23
C MET A 133 -16.15 -7.78 -11.01
N GLY A 134 -16.44 -7.25 -9.81
CA GLY A 134 -15.81 -7.70 -8.57
C GLY A 134 -16.06 -9.17 -8.27
N ARG A 135 -17.29 -9.65 -8.45
CA ARG A 135 -17.62 -11.08 -8.32
C ARG A 135 -16.85 -11.94 -9.32
N ARG A 136 -16.73 -11.49 -10.57
CA ARG A 136 -15.96 -12.18 -11.59
C ARG A 136 -14.47 -12.27 -11.24
N VAL A 137 -13.88 -11.17 -10.75
CA VAL A 137 -12.48 -11.15 -10.32
C VAL A 137 -12.26 -12.05 -9.12
N ARG A 138 -13.14 -12.00 -8.09
CA ARG A 138 -13.05 -12.88 -6.92
C ARG A 138 -13.17 -14.37 -7.27
N SER A 139 -13.95 -14.72 -8.27
CA SER A 139 -14.07 -16.14 -8.71
C SER A 139 -12.79 -16.66 -9.37
N ALA A 140 -11.88 -15.79 -9.78
CA ALA A 140 -10.57 -16.13 -10.33
C ALA A 140 -9.44 -16.11 -9.27
N ALA A 141 -9.78 -15.87 -7.98
CA ALA A 141 -8.81 -15.93 -6.89
C ALA A 141 -8.21 -17.34 -6.74
N PRO A 142 -6.96 -17.47 -6.34
CA PRO A 142 -6.34 -18.75 -5.97
C PRO A 142 -7.19 -19.49 -4.93
N ARG A 143 -7.19 -20.83 -4.99
CA ARG A 143 -7.84 -21.70 -4.00
C ARG A 143 -6.83 -22.25 -3.03
#